data_4036f524505c7c0e00573d097198bc87
#
_entry.id   4036f524505c7c0e00573d097198bc87
#
_cell.length_a   1.000
_cell.length_b   1.000
_cell.length_c   1.000
_cell.angle_alpha   90.00
_cell.angle_beta   90.00
_cell.angle_gamma   90.00
#
_symmetry.space_group_name_H-M   'P 1'
#
loop_
_entity.id
_entity.type
_entity.pdbx_description
1 polymer ?
#
loop_
_entity_poly.entity_id
_entity_poly.type
_entity_poly.pdbx_seq_one_letter_code
_entity_poly.pdbx_strand_id
1 'polypeptide(L)' 'MTPNDMVYQETYKGCLKAGCDEIIAKDTAVMTLQKYKNNQFTKVSKLIAQSITDAKKLIVKKRK' A
#
# COMPACT_ATOMS: atom_id res chain seq x y z
N MET A 1 -11.81 10.90 10.63
CA MET A 1 -10.92 9.83 10.14
C MET A 1 -9.57 9.91 10.82
N THR A 2 -9.08 8.81 11.32
CA THR A 2 -7.78 8.80 11.98
C THR A 2 -6.66 8.71 10.95
N PRO A 3 -5.44 9.14 11.32
CA PRO A 3 -4.30 9.01 10.41
C PRO A 3 -4.06 7.55 9.98
N ASN A 4 -4.32 6.60 10.86
CA ASN A 4 -4.17 5.18 10.50
C ASN A 4 -5.14 4.79 9.40
N ASP A 5 -6.40 5.21 9.54
CA ASP A 5 -7.40 4.91 8.52
C ASP A 5 -7.02 5.53 7.19
N MET A 6 -6.50 6.75 7.21
CA MET A 6 -6.12 7.44 5.99
C MET A 6 -4.99 6.69 5.28
N VAL A 7 -3.98 6.26 6.01
CA VAL A 7 -2.87 5.52 5.42
C VAL A 7 -3.38 4.24 4.78
N TYR A 8 -4.22 3.51 5.48
CA TYR A 8 -4.79 2.26 4.96
C TYR A 8 -5.57 2.52 3.68
N GLN A 9 -6.49 3.48 3.72
CA GLN A 9 -7.35 3.75 2.56
C GLN A 9 -6.58 4.27 1.37
N GLU A 10 -5.63 5.16 1.59
CA GLU A 10 -4.82 5.70 0.50
C GLU A 10 -4.04 4.59 -0.19
N THR A 11 -3.44 3.71 0.60
CA THR A 11 -2.69 2.60 0.04
C THR A 11 -3.61 1.64 -0.71
N TYR A 12 -4.73 1.31 -0.11
CA TYR A 12 -5.69 0.39 -0.71
C TYR A 12 -6.20 0.92 -2.05
N LYS A 13 -6.66 2.16 -2.04
CA LYS A 13 -7.19 2.77 -3.27
C LYS A 13 -6.11 2.91 -4.33
N GLY A 14 -4.90 3.30 -3.92
CA GLY A 14 -3.80 3.44 -4.86
C GLY A 14 -3.45 2.12 -5.52
N CYS A 15 -3.47 1.04 -4.75
CA CYS A 15 -3.21 -0.28 -5.31
C CYS A 15 -4.29 -0.69 -6.30
N LEU A 16 -5.55 -0.44 -5.97
CA LEU A 16 -6.64 -0.76 -6.89
C LEU A 16 -6.52 0.03 -8.19
N LYS A 17 -6.17 1.30 -8.09
CA LYS A 17 -5.97 2.13 -9.28
C LYS A 17 -4.81 1.62 -10.14
N ALA A 18 -3.81 1.05 -9.49
CA ALA A 18 -2.65 0.52 -10.20
C ALA A 18 -2.94 -0.83 -10.86
N GLY A 19 -4.10 -1.42 -10.58
CA GLY A 19 -4.48 -2.69 -11.17
C GLY A 19 -4.34 -3.89 -10.26
N CYS A 20 -4.11 -3.67 -8.96
CA CYS A 20 -3.97 -4.77 -8.02
C CYS A 20 -5.33 -5.38 -7.69
N ASP A 21 -5.32 -6.67 -7.37
CA ASP A 21 -6.50 -7.34 -6.86
C ASP A 21 -6.83 -6.82 -5.47
N GLU A 22 -8.08 -7.03 -5.06
CA GLU A 22 -8.50 -6.68 -3.72
C GLU A 22 -7.59 -7.30 -2.66
N ILE A 23 -7.23 -8.55 -2.85
CA ILE A 23 -6.40 -9.27 -1.90
C ILE A 23 -5.02 -8.61 -1.78
N ILE A 24 -4.41 -8.34 -2.92
CA ILE A 24 -3.09 -7.69 -2.92
C ILE A 24 -3.20 -6.30 -2.31
N ALA A 25 -4.24 -5.55 -2.65
CA ALA A 25 -4.44 -4.21 -2.12
C ALA A 25 -4.59 -4.23 -0.61
N LYS A 26 -5.36 -5.18 -0.08
CA LYS A 26 -5.53 -5.30 1.36
C LYS A 26 -4.23 -5.65 2.06
N ASP A 27 -3.52 -6.64 1.52
CA ASP A 27 -2.24 -7.05 2.11
C ASP A 27 -1.27 -5.87 2.14
N THR A 28 -1.17 -5.17 1.03
CA THR A 28 -0.27 -4.02 0.94
C THR A 28 -0.66 -2.94 1.93
N ALA A 29 -1.97 -2.68 2.04
CA ALA A 29 -2.46 -1.66 2.96
C ALA A 29 -2.13 -2.03 4.41
N VAL A 30 -2.31 -3.30 4.76
CA VAL A 30 -2.02 -3.76 6.11
C VAL A 30 -0.54 -3.61 6.41
N MET A 31 0.31 -4.03 5.49
CA MET A 31 1.76 -3.91 5.67
C MET A 31 2.18 -2.45 5.79
N THR A 32 1.62 -1.60 4.96
CA THR A 32 1.93 -0.18 5.01
C THR A 32 1.51 0.42 6.35
N LEU A 33 0.34 0.02 6.83
CA LEU A 33 -0.15 0.50 8.11
C LEU A 33 0.79 0.09 9.25
N GLN A 34 1.28 -1.14 9.21
CA GLN A 34 2.21 -1.61 10.23
C GLN A 34 3.50 -0.81 10.22
N LYS A 35 4.03 -0.53 9.03
CA LYS A 35 5.23 0.29 8.91
C LYS A 35 4.98 1.69 9.45
N TYR A 36 3.81 2.22 9.19
CA TYR A 36 3.44 3.53 9.69
C TYR A 36 3.42 3.55 11.22
N LYS A 37 2.82 2.53 11.82
CA LYS A 37 2.75 2.43 13.27
C LYS A 37 4.12 2.26 13.90
N ASN A 38 5.03 1.59 13.20
CA ASN A 38 6.39 1.34 13.70
C ASN A 38 7.35 2.46 13.35
N ASN A 39 6.86 3.52 12.73
CA ASN A 39 7.69 4.66 12.32
C ASN A 39 8.82 4.26 11.37
N GLN A 40 8.57 3.27 10.54
CA GLN A 40 9.56 2.80 9.58
C GLN A 40 9.40 3.52 8.25
N PHE A 41 9.45 4.83 8.30
CA PHE A 41 9.30 5.64 7.10
C PHE A 41 9.84 7.04 7.32
N THR A 42 10.19 7.73 6.24
CA THR A 42 10.64 9.11 6.29
C THR A 42 9.47 10.06 6.12
N LYS A 43 8.62 9.79 5.12
CA LYS A 43 7.42 10.58 4.85
C LYS A 43 6.29 9.63 4.52
N VAL A 44 5.09 10.00 4.98
CA VAL A 44 3.92 9.17 4.74
C VAL A 44 3.65 9.01 3.25
N SER A 45 3.76 10.09 2.49
CA SER A 45 3.51 10.01 1.05
C SER A 45 4.50 9.07 0.36
N LYS A 46 5.75 9.08 0.78
CA LYS A 46 6.74 8.18 0.21
C LYS A 46 6.46 6.74 0.61
N LEU A 47 6.04 6.52 1.85
CA LEU A 47 5.69 5.19 2.32
C LEU A 47 4.58 4.59 1.47
N ILE A 48 3.53 5.36 1.25
CA ILE A 48 2.39 4.90 0.46
C ILE A 48 2.81 4.64 -0.98
N ALA A 49 3.54 5.56 -1.57
CA ALA A 49 4.00 5.41 -2.96
C ALA A 49 4.88 4.17 -3.12
N GLN A 50 5.78 3.95 -2.18
CA GLN A 50 6.65 2.78 -2.23
C GLN A 50 5.85 1.49 -2.13
N SER A 51 4.86 1.47 -1.25
CA SER A 51 4.02 0.29 -1.09
C SER A 51 3.26 -0.03 -2.36
N ILE A 52 2.74 1.00 -3.01
CA ILE A 52 2.00 0.81 -4.25
C ILE A 52 2.93 0.28 -5.35
N THR A 53 4.14 0.84 -5.42
CA THR A 53 5.13 0.37 -6.39
C THR A 53 5.46 -1.09 -6.17
N ASP A 54 5.64 -1.51 -4.93
CA ASP A 54 5.92 -2.90 -4.62
C ASP A 54 4.75 -3.80 -5.02
N ALA A 55 3.53 -3.34 -4.79
CA ALA A 55 2.34 -4.10 -5.17
C ALA A 55 2.27 -4.27 -6.69
N LYS A 56 2.65 -3.24 -7.43
CA LYS A 56 2.68 -3.33 -8.90
C LYS A 56 3.62 -4.42 -9.37
N LYS A 57 4.73 -4.58 -8.69
CA LYS A 57 5.68 -5.62 -9.07
C LYS A 57 5.07 -7.00 -8.90
N LEU A 58 4.22 -7.18 -7.92
CA LEU A 58 3.53 -8.44 -7.73
C LEU A 58 2.57 -8.72 -8.88
N ILE A 59 1.92 -7.68 -9.40
CA ILE A 59 1.03 -7.84 -10.56
C ILE A 59 1.82 -8.36 -11.75
N VAL A 60 2.96 -7.75 -12.03
CA VAL A 60 3.79 -8.12 -13.16
C VAL A 60 4.21 -9.58 -13.05
N LYS A 61 4.64 -10.00 -11.89
CA LYS A 61 5.02 -11.38 -11.67
C LYS A 61 3.86 -12.33 -11.92
N LYS A 62 2.70 -11.93 -11.50
CA LYS A 62 1.53 -12.77 -11.60
C LYS A 62 1.10 -12.98 -13.03
N ARG A 63 1.30 -11.99 -13.86
CA ARG A 63 0.91 -12.07 -15.26
C ARG A 63 1.68 -13.13 -16.03
N LYS A 64 2.86 -13.42 -15.55
CA LYS A 64 3.63 -14.47 -16.16
C LYS A 64 2.88 -15.76 -16.13
#